data_1e95c17150b7535d93ba3c861c50cc19
#
_entry.id   1e95c17150b7535d93ba3c861c50cc19
#
_cell.length_a   1.000
_cell.length_b   1.000
_cell.length_c   1.000
_cell.angle_alpha   90.00
_cell.angle_beta   90.00
_cell.angle_gamma   90.00
#
_symmetry.space_group_name_H-M   'P 1'
#
loop_
_entity.id
_entity.type
_entity.pdbx_description
1 polymer ?
#
loop_
_entity_poly.entity_id
_entity_poly.type
_entity_poly.pdbx_seq_one_letter_code
_entity_poly.pdbx_strand_id
1 'polypeptide(L)'
;MENTTDPTLQDPSDELLIQHFKDGRKDAFDQLYYRHLPKVYKRVRYVVPENDVEDVTQEIFIAALHSLTSFRGDAKFGTWLRTLTNHKVAEFYRKRTRKQEPPLSPLSDASAHTAGSTSKAMEERIYLQRALQNLPDNYKEIILLRFAEDLQFNEIAEMSNQNLEATKSLFRRAIAALRTQLEK
;
A
#
# COMPACT_ATOMS: atom_id res chain seq x y z
N MET A 1 -12.85 8.60 45.23
CA MET A 1 -12.02 7.59 44.51
C MET A 1 -11.61 8.23 43.20
N GLU A 2 -10.46 8.88 43.21
CA GLU A 2 -9.91 9.57 42.04
C GLU A 2 -9.31 8.52 41.10
N ASN A 3 -9.82 8.45 39.88
CA ASN A 3 -9.29 7.62 38.81
C ASN A 3 -8.01 8.28 38.30
N THR A 4 -6.89 7.98 38.92
CA THR A 4 -5.58 8.39 38.41
C THR A 4 -5.27 7.56 37.17
N THR A 5 -5.67 8.06 36.01
CA THR A 5 -5.20 7.54 34.73
C THR A 5 -3.73 7.90 34.62
N ASP A 6 -2.86 6.91 34.75
CA ASP A 6 -1.41 7.03 34.64
C ASP A 6 -1.06 7.60 33.24
N PRO A 7 -0.43 8.78 33.11
CA PRO A 7 -0.08 9.37 31.82
C PRO A 7 1.06 8.64 31.09
N THR A 8 1.60 7.57 31.65
CA THR A 8 2.72 6.80 31.08
C THR A 8 2.31 5.69 30.11
N LEU A 9 1.00 5.52 29.82
CA LEU A 9 0.49 4.50 28.90
C LEU A 9 0.04 5.07 27.53
N GLN A 10 0.49 6.25 27.13
CA GLN A 10 0.27 6.71 25.77
C GLN A 10 1.26 5.98 24.85
N ASP A 11 0.72 5.24 23.91
CA ASP A 11 1.49 4.58 22.84
C ASP A 11 2.38 5.62 22.14
N PRO A 12 3.72 5.45 22.08
CA PRO A 12 4.63 6.49 21.60
C PRO A 12 4.33 6.86 20.14
N SER A 13 4.45 8.13 19.80
CA SER A 13 4.22 8.60 18.42
C SER A 13 5.24 7.98 17.45
N ASP A 14 4.91 7.97 16.15
CA ASP A 14 5.82 7.50 15.12
C ASP A 14 7.15 8.27 15.14
N GLU A 15 7.09 9.59 15.35
CA GLU A 15 8.27 10.47 15.42
C GLU A 15 9.18 10.09 16.58
N LEU A 16 8.61 9.79 17.75
CA LEU A 16 9.36 9.34 18.92
C LEU A 16 10.00 7.97 18.69
N LEU A 17 9.27 7.05 18.07
CA LEU A 17 9.80 5.72 17.71
C LEU A 17 10.95 5.83 16.70
N ILE A 18 10.84 6.71 15.72
CA ILE A 18 11.91 6.97 14.75
C ILE A 18 13.16 7.53 15.44
N GLN A 19 12.98 8.47 16.37
CA GLN A 19 14.10 8.99 17.15
C GLN A 19 14.75 7.88 17.98
N HIS A 20 13.97 7.08 18.68
CA HIS A 20 14.46 5.94 19.44
C HIS A 20 15.27 4.95 18.57
N PHE A 21 14.79 4.68 17.36
CA PHE A 21 15.49 3.82 16.42
C PHE A 21 16.84 4.43 16.00
N LYS A 22 16.88 5.74 15.69
CA LYS A 22 18.13 6.46 15.35
C LYS A 22 19.12 6.50 16.50
N ASP A 23 18.64 6.51 17.74
CA ASP A 23 19.43 6.43 18.96
C ASP A 23 19.91 4.99 19.28
N GLY A 24 19.66 4.03 18.37
CA GLY A 24 20.14 2.65 18.47
C GLY A 24 19.15 1.67 19.11
N ARG A 25 17.95 2.09 19.51
CA ARG A 25 16.91 1.21 20.05
C ARG A 25 16.17 0.50 18.91
N LYS A 26 16.61 -0.69 18.57
CA LYS A 26 16.07 -1.47 17.44
C LYS A 26 14.63 -1.91 17.65
N ASP A 27 14.21 -2.15 18.89
CA ASP A 27 12.84 -2.48 19.29
C ASP A 27 11.80 -1.40 18.90
N ALA A 28 12.23 -0.17 18.72
CA ALA A 28 11.37 0.91 18.25
C ALA A 28 10.87 0.67 16.80
N PHE A 29 11.66 -0.01 15.97
CA PHE A 29 11.21 -0.38 14.63
C PHE A 29 10.12 -1.46 14.66
N ASP A 30 10.19 -2.41 15.58
CA ASP A 30 9.17 -3.45 15.72
C ASP A 30 7.80 -2.83 16.03
N GLN A 31 7.76 -1.77 16.86
CA GLN A 31 6.53 -1.04 17.15
C GLN A 31 6.00 -0.31 15.90
N LEU A 32 6.85 0.35 15.12
CA LEU A 32 6.46 0.94 13.83
C LEU A 32 5.95 -0.12 12.86
N TYR A 33 6.63 -1.25 12.78
CA TYR A 33 6.25 -2.38 11.94
C TYR A 33 4.84 -2.86 12.27
N TYR A 34 4.56 -3.25 13.52
CA TYR A 34 3.25 -3.78 13.92
C TYR A 34 2.13 -2.74 13.78
N ARG A 35 2.42 -1.47 14.03
CA ARG A 35 1.45 -0.37 13.87
C ARG A 35 1.02 -0.16 12.42
N HIS A 36 1.96 -0.25 11.49
CA HIS A 36 1.72 0.05 10.08
C HIS A 36 1.47 -1.18 9.21
N LEU A 37 1.83 -2.38 9.66
CA LEU A 37 1.67 -3.64 8.93
C LEU A 37 0.24 -3.85 8.39
N PRO A 38 -0.85 -3.67 9.17
CA PRO A 38 -2.19 -3.92 8.67
C PRO A 38 -2.56 -3.02 7.47
N LYS A 39 -2.15 -1.74 7.51
CA LYS A 39 -2.43 -0.78 6.43
C LYS A 39 -1.62 -1.09 5.17
N VAL A 40 -0.32 -1.37 5.33
CA VAL A 40 0.57 -1.74 4.21
C VAL A 40 0.10 -3.05 3.58
N TYR A 41 -0.15 -4.08 4.39
CA TYR A 41 -0.64 -5.39 3.91
C TYR A 41 -1.96 -5.25 3.15
N LYS A 42 -2.94 -4.55 3.72
CA LYS A 42 -4.24 -4.30 3.08
C LYS A 42 -4.05 -3.59 1.72
N ARG A 43 -3.19 -2.55 1.66
CA ARG A 43 -2.90 -1.83 0.42
C ARG A 43 -2.24 -2.73 -0.63
N VAL A 44 -1.20 -3.48 -0.26
CA VAL A 44 -0.50 -4.42 -1.15
C VAL A 44 -1.46 -5.46 -1.69
N ARG A 45 -2.32 -6.01 -0.84
CA ARG A 45 -3.33 -7.00 -1.20
C ARG A 45 -4.31 -6.54 -2.27
N TYR A 46 -4.61 -5.24 -2.37
CA TYR A 46 -5.46 -4.71 -3.44
C TYR A 46 -4.77 -4.65 -4.81
N VAL A 47 -3.44 -4.61 -4.84
CA VAL A 47 -2.70 -4.33 -6.07
C VAL A 47 -1.70 -5.42 -6.49
N VAL A 48 -1.41 -6.39 -5.64
CA VAL A 48 -0.45 -7.48 -5.87
C VAL A 48 -1.16 -8.83 -5.82
N PRO A 49 -0.81 -9.83 -6.68
CA PRO A 49 -1.37 -11.18 -6.62
C PRO A 49 -1.20 -11.82 -5.24
N GLU A 50 -2.16 -12.66 -4.83
CA GLU A 50 -2.21 -13.23 -3.46
C GLU A 50 -0.91 -13.89 -3.05
N ASN A 51 -0.33 -14.69 -3.93
CA ASN A 51 0.90 -15.45 -3.65
C ASN A 51 2.14 -14.57 -3.45
N ASP A 52 2.10 -13.32 -3.89
CA ASP A 52 3.22 -12.38 -3.82
C ASP A 52 3.02 -11.32 -2.70
N VAL A 53 1.84 -11.29 -2.03
CA VAL A 53 1.48 -10.23 -1.06
C VAL A 53 2.44 -10.22 0.13
N GLU A 54 2.73 -11.38 0.70
CA GLU A 54 3.60 -11.48 1.88
C GLU A 54 5.02 -11.05 1.54
N ASP A 55 5.58 -11.55 0.43
CA ASP A 55 6.94 -11.24 -0.01
C ASP A 55 7.09 -9.74 -0.31
N VAL A 56 6.16 -9.15 -1.05
CA VAL A 56 6.18 -7.71 -1.35
C VAL A 56 6.03 -6.88 -0.08
N THR A 57 5.16 -7.28 0.85
CA THR A 57 5.00 -6.60 2.14
C THR A 57 6.30 -6.65 2.94
N GLN A 58 6.96 -7.80 2.99
CA GLN A 58 8.24 -7.96 3.66
C GLN A 58 9.33 -7.10 3.02
N GLU A 59 9.44 -7.09 1.67
CA GLU A 59 10.39 -6.23 0.95
C GLU A 59 10.19 -4.73 1.25
N ILE A 60 8.93 -4.29 1.43
CA ILE A 60 8.60 -2.91 1.80
C ILE A 60 9.17 -2.58 3.19
N PHE A 61 8.96 -3.44 4.18
CA PHE A 61 9.45 -3.16 5.54
C PHE A 61 10.97 -3.32 5.68
N ILE A 62 11.59 -4.21 4.91
CA ILE A 62 13.05 -4.29 4.81
C ILE A 62 13.61 -2.97 4.23
N ALA A 63 13.00 -2.46 3.16
CA ALA A 63 13.40 -1.18 2.58
C ALA A 63 13.15 -0.01 3.54
N ALA A 64 12.04 -0.03 4.30
CA ALA A 64 11.75 0.95 5.33
C ALA A 64 12.82 0.95 6.44
N LEU A 65 13.18 -0.23 6.96
CA LEU A 65 14.22 -0.41 7.97
C LEU A 65 15.56 0.21 7.51
N HIS A 66 15.99 -0.12 6.29
CA HIS A 66 17.24 0.40 5.73
C HIS A 66 17.23 1.91 5.50
N SER A 67 16.07 2.47 5.16
CA SER A 67 15.95 3.90 4.83
C SER A 67 15.59 4.77 6.04
N LEU A 68 15.23 4.16 7.18
CA LEU A 68 14.71 4.89 8.34
C LEU A 68 15.79 5.81 8.98
N THR A 69 17.06 5.41 8.95
CA THR A 69 18.17 6.23 9.45
C THR A 69 18.31 7.54 8.70
N SER A 70 17.98 7.54 7.39
CA SER A 70 18.04 8.72 6.52
C SER A 70 16.70 9.48 6.43
N PHE A 71 15.65 9.00 7.08
CA PHE A 71 14.36 9.67 7.12
C PHE A 71 14.45 11.04 7.80
N ARG A 72 14.09 12.12 7.08
CA ARG A 72 14.29 13.50 7.56
C ARG A 72 13.09 14.05 8.36
N GLY A 73 11.91 13.43 8.24
CA GLY A 73 10.69 13.95 8.89
C GLY A 73 9.98 15.06 8.09
N ASP A 74 10.34 15.26 6.81
CA ASP A 74 9.68 16.25 5.93
C ASP A 74 8.19 15.93 5.69
N ALA A 75 7.78 14.68 5.95
CA ALA A 75 6.41 14.22 5.94
C ALA A 75 6.15 13.27 7.12
N LYS A 76 4.88 13.04 7.47
CA LYS A 76 4.51 12.02 8.46
C LYS A 76 5.00 10.64 7.99
N PHE A 77 5.44 9.81 8.94
CA PHE A 77 5.99 8.47 8.64
C PHE A 77 5.03 7.63 7.78
N GLY A 78 3.75 7.59 8.10
CA GLY A 78 2.76 6.86 7.30
C GLY A 78 2.68 7.34 5.83
N THR A 79 2.85 8.63 5.56
CA THR A 79 2.88 9.18 4.20
C THR A 79 4.14 8.74 3.45
N TRP A 80 5.29 8.81 4.10
CA TRP A 80 6.55 8.33 3.55
C TRP A 80 6.52 6.82 3.26
N LEU A 81 6.04 6.01 4.21
CA LEU A 81 5.91 4.56 4.06
C LEU A 81 4.98 4.18 2.90
N ARG A 82 3.91 4.95 2.68
CA ARG A 82 3.01 4.78 1.53
C ARG A 82 3.74 5.03 0.21
N THR A 83 4.54 6.10 0.13
CA THR A 83 5.35 6.38 -1.07
C THR A 83 6.32 5.23 -1.34
N LEU A 84 6.98 4.73 -0.30
CA LEU A 84 7.86 3.57 -0.40
C LEU A 84 7.09 2.32 -0.87
N THR A 85 5.89 2.09 -0.34
CA THR A 85 5.00 0.99 -0.76
C THR A 85 4.68 1.08 -2.25
N ASN A 86 4.29 2.26 -2.75
CA ASN A 86 4.00 2.46 -4.18
C ASN A 86 5.22 2.19 -5.06
N HIS A 87 6.40 2.64 -4.63
CA HIS A 87 7.65 2.37 -5.35
C HIS A 87 7.97 0.87 -5.42
N LYS A 88 7.81 0.14 -4.31
CA LYS A 88 8.06 -1.30 -4.25
C LYS A 88 7.06 -2.11 -5.09
N VAL A 89 5.78 -1.74 -5.07
CA VAL A 89 4.77 -2.33 -5.95
C VAL A 89 5.10 -2.08 -7.43
N ALA A 90 5.49 -0.86 -7.80
CA ALA A 90 5.91 -0.56 -9.17
C ALA A 90 7.18 -1.34 -9.57
N GLU A 91 8.15 -1.50 -8.65
CA GLU A 91 9.35 -2.31 -8.85
C GLU A 91 9.00 -3.79 -9.07
N PHE A 92 8.08 -4.35 -8.28
CA PHE A 92 7.56 -5.71 -8.43
C PHE A 92 7.02 -5.95 -9.85
N TYR A 93 6.17 -5.05 -10.36
CA TYR A 93 5.62 -5.20 -11.70
C TYR A 93 6.67 -5.04 -12.79
N ARG A 94 7.61 -4.11 -12.65
CA ARG A 94 8.73 -3.99 -13.61
C ARG A 94 9.60 -5.25 -13.67
N LYS A 95 9.92 -5.85 -12.52
CA LYS A 95 10.65 -7.12 -12.46
C LYS A 95 9.87 -8.26 -13.11
N ARG A 96 8.56 -8.31 -12.89
CA ARG A 96 7.69 -9.34 -13.46
C ARG A 96 7.57 -9.21 -14.98
N THR A 97 7.41 -8.02 -15.52
CA THR A 97 7.39 -7.76 -16.97
C THR A 97 8.71 -8.18 -17.63
N ARG A 98 9.85 -7.80 -17.04
CA ARG A 98 11.17 -8.20 -17.57
C ARG A 98 11.40 -9.72 -17.57
N LYS A 99 10.85 -10.44 -16.61
CA LYS A 99 10.93 -11.91 -16.56
C LYS A 99 10.01 -12.59 -17.58
N GLN A 100 8.98 -11.89 -18.05
CA GLN A 100 8.02 -12.37 -19.06
C GLN A 100 8.39 -11.96 -20.49
N GLU A 101 9.40 -11.10 -20.71
CA GLU A 101 9.97 -10.87 -22.03
C GLU A 101 10.89 -12.06 -22.35
N PRO A 102 10.52 -12.95 -23.29
CA PRO A 102 11.42 -14.00 -23.75
C PRO A 102 12.56 -13.38 -24.58
N PRO A 103 13.78 -13.92 -24.56
CA PRO A 103 14.73 -13.68 -25.64
C PRO A 103 14.03 -14.13 -26.92
N LEU A 104 14.04 -13.26 -27.93
CA LEU A 104 13.42 -13.40 -29.25
C LEU A 104 13.36 -14.88 -29.75
N SER A 105 12.26 -15.57 -29.47
CA SER A 105 11.92 -16.83 -30.11
C SER A 105 10.40 -17.02 -30.01
N PRO A 106 9.73 -17.45 -31.09
CA PRO A 106 8.29 -17.40 -31.15
C PRO A 106 7.64 -18.59 -30.45
N LEU A 107 6.50 -18.31 -29.85
CA LEU A 107 5.47 -19.24 -29.39
C LEU A 107 5.84 -20.21 -28.25
N SER A 108 5.42 -19.79 -27.06
CA SER A 108 4.89 -20.78 -26.12
C SER A 108 3.90 -20.07 -25.18
N ASP A 109 2.62 -20.36 -25.39
CA ASP A 109 1.55 -20.19 -24.42
C ASP A 109 1.91 -21.00 -23.17
N ALA A 110 2.34 -20.31 -22.13
CA ALA A 110 2.52 -20.92 -20.82
C ALA A 110 2.01 -19.97 -19.73
N SER A 111 0.72 -19.69 -19.76
CA SER A 111 0.01 -19.40 -18.52
C SER A 111 -0.18 -20.74 -17.81
N ALA A 112 0.75 -21.10 -16.94
CA ALA A 112 0.54 -22.20 -16.02
C ALA A 112 -0.62 -21.84 -15.08
N HIS A 113 -1.81 -22.21 -15.49
CA HIS A 113 -2.96 -22.33 -14.63
C HIS A 113 -2.72 -23.57 -13.78
N THR A 114 -2.31 -23.37 -12.54
CA THR A 114 -2.60 -24.37 -11.51
C THR A 114 -4.12 -24.39 -11.35
N ALA A 115 -4.73 -25.34 -12.03
CA ALA A 115 -6.15 -25.67 -11.89
C ALA A 115 -6.37 -26.34 -10.52
N GLY A 116 -6.59 -25.52 -9.52
CA GLY A 116 -7.25 -25.89 -8.29
C GLY A 116 -8.45 -24.96 -8.18
N SER A 117 -9.60 -25.45 -7.79
CA SER A 117 -10.87 -24.71 -7.74
C SER A 117 -10.68 -23.32 -7.10
N THR A 118 -10.46 -22.34 -7.93
CA THR A 118 -10.31 -20.94 -7.52
C THR A 118 -11.65 -20.50 -6.99
N SER A 119 -11.73 -20.17 -5.71
CA SER A 119 -12.97 -19.70 -5.12
C SER A 119 -13.43 -18.46 -5.89
N LYS A 120 -14.74 -18.30 -6.11
CA LYS A 120 -15.34 -17.13 -6.76
C LYS A 120 -14.77 -15.80 -6.22
N ALA A 121 -14.49 -15.74 -4.92
CA ALA A 121 -13.87 -14.61 -4.26
C ALA A 121 -12.43 -14.31 -4.78
N MET A 122 -11.68 -15.33 -5.16
CA MET A 122 -10.35 -15.17 -5.74
C MET A 122 -10.43 -14.61 -7.17
N GLU A 123 -11.37 -15.10 -7.98
CA GLU A 123 -11.59 -14.60 -9.34
C GLU A 123 -12.02 -13.14 -9.32
N GLU A 124 -12.99 -12.77 -8.48
CA GLU A 124 -13.45 -11.40 -8.27
C GLU A 124 -12.28 -10.48 -7.84
N ARG A 125 -11.40 -10.98 -6.98
CA ARG A 125 -10.22 -10.24 -6.54
C ARG A 125 -9.21 -10.01 -7.67
N ILE A 126 -8.89 -11.04 -8.45
CA ILE A 126 -7.97 -10.91 -9.61
C ILE A 126 -8.54 -9.91 -10.60
N TYR A 127 -9.84 -9.95 -10.82
CA TYR A 127 -10.54 -9.04 -11.72
C TYR A 127 -10.46 -7.59 -11.23
N LEU A 128 -10.74 -7.36 -9.95
CA LEU A 128 -10.58 -6.04 -9.33
C LEU A 128 -9.14 -5.52 -9.40
N GLN A 129 -8.15 -6.38 -9.15
CA GLN A 129 -6.73 -5.99 -9.24
C GLN A 129 -6.36 -5.55 -10.65
N ARG A 130 -6.78 -6.28 -11.67
CA ARG A 130 -6.56 -5.89 -13.08
C ARG A 130 -7.22 -4.56 -13.42
N ALA A 131 -8.47 -4.37 -12.99
CA ALA A 131 -9.19 -3.12 -13.18
C ALA A 131 -8.47 -1.94 -12.52
N LEU A 132 -7.97 -2.09 -11.29
CA LEU A 132 -7.19 -1.07 -10.59
C LEU A 132 -5.86 -0.76 -11.28
N GLN A 133 -5.17 -1.78 -11.84
CA GLN A 133 -3.92 -1.58 -12.56
C GLN A 133 -4.07 -0.71 -13.81
N ASN A 134 -5.22 -0.82 -14.48
CA ASN A 134 -5.53 -0.07 -15.70
C ASN A 134 -6.01 1.36 -15.44
N LEU A 135 -6.12 1.78 -14.18
CA LEU A 135 -6.49 3.15 -13.83
C LEU A 135 -5.27 4.08 -13.84
N PRO A 136 -5.48 5.38 -14.15
CA PRO A 136 -4.49 6.42 -13.87
C PRO A 136 -4.06 6.41 -12.40
N ASP A 137 -2.78 6.73 -12.13
CA ASP A 137 -2.21 6.61 -10.78
C ASP A 137 -2.95 7.44 -9.73
N ASN A 138 -3.41 8.65 -10.06
CA ASN A 138 -4.19 9.48 -9.15
C ASN A 138 -5.58 8.91 -8.82
N TYR A 139 -6.19 8.15 -9.75
CA TYR A 139 -7.46 7.46 -9.51
C TYR A 139 -7.25 6.22 -8.65
N LYS A 140 -6.21 5.45 -8.95
CA LYS A 140 -5.80 4.31 -8.13
C LYS A 140 -5.51 4.75 -6.69
N GLU A 141 -4.71 5.82 -6.55
CA GLU A 141 -4.29 6.34 -5.25
C GLU A 141 -5.49 6.73 -4.38
N ILE A 142 -6.43 7.54 -4.89
CA ILE A 142 -7.57 7.97 -4.08
C ILE A 142 -8.51 6.82 -3.69
N ILE A 143 -8.64 5.79 -4.53
CA ILE A 143 -9.40 4.58 -4.21
C ILE A 143 -8.69 3.80 -3.08
N LEU A 144 -7.38 3.62 -3.16
CA LEU A 144 -6.61 2.91 -2.13
C LEU A 144 -6.62 3.67 -0.79
N LEU A 145 -6.47 5.00 -0.82
CA LEU A 145 -6.58 5.82 0.38
C LEU A 145 -7.94 5.64 1.08
N ARG A 146 -9.01 5.61 0.30
CA ARG A 146 -10.37 5.50 0.85
C ARG A 146 -10.71 4.09 1.33
N PHE A 147 -10.35 3.04 0.58
CA PHE A 147 -10.79 1.66 0.85
C PHE A 147 -9.72 0.76 1.51
N ALA A 148 -8.46 0.96 1.21
CA ALA A 148 -7.39 0.17 1.81
C ALA A 148 -6.93 0.77 3.15
N GLU A 149 -6.89 2.10 3.26
CA GLU A 149 -6.43 2.81 4.45
C GLU A 149 -7.56 3.42 5.29
N ASP A 150 -8.81 3.30 4.83
CA ASP A 150 -10.05 3.77 5.48
C ASP A 150 -10.06 5.29 5.82
N LEU A 151 -9.28 6.10 5.07
CA LEU A 151 -9.19 7.54 5.31
C LEU A 151 -10.48 8.27 4.92
N GLN A 152 -10.85 9.28 5.72
CA GLN A 152 -11.95 10.19 5.41
C GLN A 152 -11.53 11.19 4.31
N PHE A 153 -12.50 11.76 3.59
CA PHE A 153 -12.20 12.70 2.50
C PHE A 153 -11.48 13.97 2.96
N ASN A 154 -11.73 14.44 4.18
CA ASN A 154 -11.01 15.56 4.76
C ASN A 154 -9.53 15.21 5.02
N GLU A 155 -9.25 14.01 5.52
CA GLU A 155 -7.88 13.53 5.75
C GLU A 155 -7.13 13.38 4.41
N ILE A 156 -7.80 12.83 3.38
CA ILE A 156 -7.24 12.70 2.02
C ILE A 156 -6.96 14.09 1.44
N ALA A 157 -7.87 15.04 1.61
CA ALA A 157 -7.74 16.41 1.12
C ALA A 157 -6.53 17.12 1.75
N GLU A 158 -6.41 17.05 3.07
CA GLU A 158 -5.26 17.58 3.81
C GLU A 158 -3.94 16.98 3.33
N MET A 159 -3.89 15.65 3.23
CA MET A 159 -2.70 14.90 2.85
C MET A 159 -2.26 15.15 1.41
N SER A 160 -3.22 15.41 0.52
CA SER A 160 -2.99 15.70 -0.91
C SER A 160 -2.82 17.19 -1.19
N ASN A 161 -2.90 18.05 -0.16
CA ASN A 161 -2.93 19.51 -0.26
C ASN A 161 -3.99 20.00 -1.28
N GLN A 162 -5.18 19.39 -1.20
CA GLN A 162 -6.33 19.71 -2.05
C GLN A 162 -7.52 20.13 -1.21
N ASN A 163 -8.49 20.83 -1.81
CA ASN A 163 -9.74 21.08 -1.11
C ASN A 163 -10.66 19.85 -1.11
N LEU A 164 -11.56 19.78 -0.14
CA LEU A 164 -12.47 18.67 0.08
C LEU A 164 -13.35 18.35 -1.14
N GLU A 165 -13.85 19.38 -1.84
CA GLU A 165 -14.72 19.19 -3.00
C GLU A 165 -13.96 18.66 -4.22
N ALA A 166 -12.72 19.09 -4.45
CA ALA A 166 -11.84 18.54 -5.48
C ALA A 166 -11.55 17.06 -5.19
N THR A 167 -11.26 16.72 -3.93
CA THR A 167 -11.02 15.34 -3.48
C THR A 167 -12.24 14.44 -3.73
N LYS A 168 -13.44 14.87 -3.32
CA LYS A 168 -14.68 14.13 -3.59
C LYS A 168 -14.97 14.00 -5.09
N SER A 169 -14.70 15.05 -5.86
CA SER A 169 -14.88 15.03 -7.32
C SER A 169 -13.90 14.05 -7.99
N LEU A 170 -12.63 14.04 -7.56
CA LEU A 170 -11.62 13.08 -8.02
C LEU A 170 -12.06 11.65 -7.71
N PHE A 171 -12.53 11.39 -6.48
CA PHE A 171 -13.01 10.07 -6.09
C PHE A 171 -14.19 9.60 -6.96
N ARG A 172 -15.20 10.46 -7.20
CA ARG A 172 -16.35 10.12 -8.06
C ARG A 172 -15.90 9.73 -9.47
N ARG A 173 -14.94 10.48 -10.06
CA ARG A 173 -14.38 10.15 -11.37
C ARG A 173 -13.58 8.85 -11.34
N ALA A 174 -12.82 8.61 -10.28
CA ALA A 174 -12.05 7.38 -10.12
C ALA A 174 -12.97 6.14 -10.02
N ILE A 175 -14.07 6.22 -9.27
CA ILE A 175 -15.07 5.14 -9.17
C ILE A 175 -15.78 4.91 -10.51
N ALA A 176 -16.13 5.96 -11.23
CA ALA A 176 -16.71 5.82 -12.57
C ALA A 176 -15.75 5.12 -13.55
N ALA A 177 -14.48 5.51 -13.54
CA ALA A 177 -13.46 4.87 -14.36
C ALA A 177 -13.23 3.40 -13.96
N LEU A 178 -13.20 3.08 -12.65
CA LEU A 178 -13.09 1.70 -12.16
C LEU A 178 -14.27 0.85 -12.63
N ARG A 179 -15.49 1.37 -12.53
CA ARG A 179 -16.71 0.67 -13.01
C ARG A 179 -16.60 0.34 -14.49
N THR A 180 -16.17 1.29 -15.32
CA THR A 180 -15.95 1.06 -16.76
C THR A 180 -14.90 -0.02 -17.04
N GLN A 181 -13.88 -0.18 -16.18
CA GLN A 181 -12.91 -1.27 -16.32
C GLN A 181 -13.47 -2.63 -15.88
N LEU A 182 -14.43 -2.64 -14.94
CA LEU A 182 -15.09 -3.85 -14.46
C LEU A 182 -16.24 -4.32 -15.37
N GLU A 183 -16.69 -3.52 -16.31
CA GLU A 183 -17.75 -3.86 -17.28
C GLU A 183 -17.18 -4.36 -18.62
N LYS A 184 -15.86 -4.41 -18.78
CA LYS A 184 -15.15 -4.89 -20.00
C LYS A 184 -14.78 -6.36 -19.89
#